data_42c591e433e9cbc67bddad07dc94e6c5
#
_entry.id   42c591e433e9cbc67bddad07dc94e6c5
#
_cell.length_a   1.000
_cell.length_b   1.000
_cell.length_c   1.000
_cell.angle_alpha   90.00
_cell.angle_beta   90.00
_cell.angle_gamma   90.00
#
_symmetry.space_group_name_H-M   'P 1'
#
loop_
_entity.id
_entity.type
_entity.pdbx_description
1 polymer ?
#
loop_
_entity_poly.entity_id
_entity_poly.type
_entity_poly.pdbx_seq_one_letter_code
_entity_poly.pdbx_strand_id
1 'polypeptide(L)'
;YSWSSPGHQARIRQWAEQLVNDGVDVVLDVWDLKEGDDKYVFMESMITDETVTHVLVFSDAEYATKADARKAGVGTESQIISREVYQKVRDSKFLPVVCEFDESNEPFLPTFFKTRIWIDFSSPEAANENWEQLIRVLYGKPAFEKPTLGRPPTYVTSDVTVPANPTSTKFAALSQALIHQKR
;
A
#
# COMPACT_ATOMS: atom_id res chain seq x y z
N TYR A 1 -4.47 11.17 10.66
CA TYR A 1 -5.78 10.73 11.20
C TYR A 1 -6.69 11.93 11.46
N SER A 2 -7.99 11.67 11.52
CA SER A 2 -8.96 12.69 11.88
C SER A 2 -9.02 12.88 13.41
N TRP A 3 -9.43 14.06 13.85
CA TRP A 3 -9.74 14.30 15.26
C TRP A 3 -11.25 14.13 15.52
N SER A 4 -11.86 13.15 14.83
CA SER A 4 -13.28 12.92 14.80
C SER A 4 -13.91 12.73 16.18
N SER A 5 -13.25 11.95 17.03
CA SER A 5 -13.74 11.67 18.36
C SER A 5 -12.62 11.39 19.36
N PRO A 6 -12.84 11.63 20.68
CA PRO A 6 -11.89 11.23 21.71
C PRO A 6 -11.57 9.74 21.70
N GLY A 7 -12.54 8.88 21.35
CA GLY A 7 -12.35 7.45 21.23
C GLY A 7 -11.43 7.06 20.08
N HIS A 8 -11.57 7.71 18.91
CA HIS A 8 -10.68 7.50 17.77
C HIS A 8 -9.26 7.94 18.09
N GLN A 9 -9.08 9.12 18.68
CA GLN A 9 -7.78 9.62 19.10
C GLN A 9 -7.11 8.71 20.14
N ALA A 10 -7.88 8.15 21.09
CA ALA A 10 -7.37 7.21 22.07
C ALA A 10 -6.86 5.91 21.42
N ARG A 11 -7.58 5.37 20.44
CA ARG A 11 -7.14 4.20 19.67
C ARG A 11 -5.86 4.47 18.89
N ILE A 12 -5.76 5.62 18.22
CA ILE A 12 -4.54 5.99 17.48
C ILE A 12 -3.33 6.04 18.42
N ARG A 13 -3.48 6.67 19.60
CA ARG A 13 -2.39 6.69 20.59
C ARG A 13 -2.00 5.30 21.07
N GLN A 14 -2.97 4.44 21.37
CA GLN A 14 -2.72 3.05 21.77
C GLN A 14 -1.93 2.29 20.69
N TRP A 15 -2.31 2.42 19.43
CA TRP A 15 -1.59 1.79 18.33
C TRP A 15 -0.18 2.37 18.16
N ALA A 16 -0.03 3.68 18.31
CA ALA A 16 1.28 4.33 18.28
C ALA A 16 2.19 3.83 19.41
N GLU A 17 1.68 3.70 20.64
CA GLU A 17 2.40 3.13 21.79
C GLU A 17 2.80 1.66 21.52
N GLN A 18 1.92 0.88 20.91
CA GLN A 18 2.22 -0.50 20.54
C GLN A 18 3.30 -0.57 19.46
N LEU A 19 3.28 0.31 18.45
CA LEU A 19 4.35 0.41 17.45
C LEU A 19 5.70 0.73 18.09
N VAL A 20 5.74 1.67 19.04
CA VAL A 20 6.97 1.98 19.80
C VAL A 20 7.45 0.77 20.58
N ASN A 21 6.56 0.01 21.23
CA ASN A 21 6.91 -1.21 21.94
C ASN A 21 7.46 -2.30 21.01
N ASP A 22 7.01 -2.32 19.75
CA ASP A 22 7.51 -3.22 18.71
C ASP A 22 8.77 -2.69 18.00
N GLY A 23 9.36 -1.60 18.53
CA GLY A 23 10.64 -1.04 18.06
C GLY A 23 10.54 -0.11 16.85
N VAL A 24 9.35 0.38 16.52
CA VAL A 24 9.16 1.39 15.47
C VAL A 24 9.34 2.78 16.07
N ASP A 25 10.19 3.60 15.45
CA ASP A 25 10.32 5.01 15.79
C ASP A 25 9.13 5.79 15.24
N VAL A 26 8.27 6.26 16.13
CA VAL A 26 6.98 6.86 15.80
C VAL A 26 6.97 8.34 16.09
N VAL A 27 6.67 9.14 15.09
CA VAL A 27 6.36 10.56 15.23
C VAL A 27 4.85 10.75 15.30
N LEU A 28 4.36 11.30 16.39
CA LEU A 28 2.94 11.56 16.60
C LEU A 28 2.73 12.98 17.10
N ASP A 29 1.78 13.71 16.51
CA ASP A 29 1.51 15.11 16.79
C ASP A 29 1.35 15.42 18.30
N VAL A 30 0.62 14.58 19.04
CA VAL A 30 0.40 14.76 20.48
C VAL A 30 1.65 14.54 21.33
N TRP A 31 2.74 13.98 20.79
CA TRP A 31 4.02 13.78 21.48
C TRP A 31 5.08 14.80 21.05
N ASP A 32 5.05 15.17 19.79
CA ASP A 32 6.15 15.89 19.14
C ASP A 32 5.83 17.38 18.91
N LEU A 33 4.54 17.77 18.88
CA LEU A 33 4.13 19.17 18.80
C LEU A 33 4.09 19.81 20.18
N LYS A 34 4.56 21.06 20.23
CA LYS A 34 4.51 21.92 21.41
C LYS A 34 3.54 23.07 21.21
N GLU A 35 3.16 23.72 22.31
CA GLU A 35 2.36 24.93 22.26
C GLU A 35 3.09 26.02 21.47
N GLY A 36 2.40 26.55 20.45
CA GLY A 36 2.93 27.56 19.53
C GLY A 36 3.47 27.01 18.21
N ASP A 37 3.62 25.70 18.08
CA ASP A 37 4.02 25.07 16.81
C ASP A 37 2.88 25.12 15.79
N ASP A 38 3.25 25.31 14.51
CA ASP A 38 2.31 25.22 13.39
C ASP A 38 2.17 23.76 12.96
N LYS A 39 0.98 23.21 13.19
CA LYS A 39 0.65 21.81 12.86
C LYS A 39 0.80 21.49 11.36
N TYR A 40 0.54 22.46 10.49
CA TYR A 40 0.67 22.25 9.05
C TYR A 40 2.13 22.15 8.65
N VAL A 41 2.96 23.05 9.14
CA VAL A 41 4.41 23.05 8.89
C VAL A 41 5.04 21.77 9.44
N PHE A 42 4.62 21.34 10.63
CA PHE A 42 5.08 20.08 11.21
C PHE A 42 4.73 18.89 10.32
N MET A 43 3.47 18.75 9.90
CA MET A 43 3.06 17.65 9.01
C MET A 43 3.79 17.67 7.67
N GLU A 44 3.93 18.84 7.05
CA GLU A 44 4.61 18.95 5.76
C GLU A 44 6.09 18.59 5.90
N SER A 45 6.75 19.02 6.98
CA SER A 45 8.13 18.65 7.25
C SER A 45 8.30 17.14 7.43
N MET A 46 7.44 16.47 8.20
CA MET A 46 7.50 15.01 8.39
C MET A 46 7.26 14.23 7.11
N ILE A 47 6.34 14.69 6.28
CA ILE A 47 6.06 14.04 4.99
C ILE A 47 7.23 14.18 4.02
N THR A 48 7.92 15.32 4.04
CA THR A 48 9.05 15.60 3.16
C THR A 48 10.40 15.11 3.70
N ASP A 49 10.50 14.80 4.98
CA ASP A 49 11.71 14.30 5.62
C ASP A 49 12.06 12.89 5.07
N GLU A 50 13.27 12.74 4.54
CA GLU A 50 13.75 11.47 3.99
C GLU A 50 14.00 10.40 5.05
N THR A 51 14.18 10.78 6.31
CA THR A 51 14.35 9.84 7.43
C THR A 51 13.04 9.16 7.82
N VAL A 52 11.90 9.81 7.58
CA VAL A 52 10.57 9.22 7.76
C VAL A 52 10.27 8.28 6.61
N THR A 53 10.35 6.98 6.84
CA THR A 53 10.19 5.96 5.81
C THR A 53 8.72 5.69 5.44
N HIS A 54 7.82 5.79 6.41
CA HIS A 54 6.39 5.52 6.22
C HIS A 54 5.52 6.60 6.87
N VAL A 55 4.40 6.91 6.23
CA VAL A 55 3.34 7.77 6.77
C VAL A 55 2.06 6.95 6.85
N LEU A 56 1.64 6.61 8.06
CA LEU A 56 0.40 5.87 8.28
C LEU A 56 -0.79 6.83 8.21
N VAL A 57 -1.72 6.55 7.31
CA VAL A 57 -2.93 7.34 7.13
C VAL A 57 -4.12 6.57 7.68
N PHE A 58 -4.44 6.80 8.95
CA PHE A 58 -5.64 6.23 9.58
C PHE A 58 -6.87 6.98 9.07
N SER A 59 -7.67 6.28 8.27
CA SER A 59 -8.81 6.86 7.55
C SER A 59 -10.13 6.34 8.10
N ASP A 60 -11.00 7.27 8.45
CA ASP A 60 -12.40 7.09 8.81
C ASP A 60 -13.29 7.95 7.89
N ALA A 61 -14.60 7.94 8.07
CA ALA A 61 -15.55 8.72 7.28
C ALA A 61 -15.25 10.22 7.32
N GLU A 62 -14.87 10.73 8.49
CA GLU A 62 -14.55 12.15 8.66
C GLU A 62 -13.26 12.53 7.94
N TYR A 63 -12.20 11.72 8.08
CA TYR A 63 -10.94 11.94 7.37
C TYR A 63 -11.13 11.95 5.86
N ALA A 64 -11.83 10.93 5.31
CA ALA A 64 -12.08 10.81 3.89
C ALA A 64 -12.86 12.01 3.34
N THR A 65 -13.94 12.42 4.04
CA THR A 65 -14.77 13.56 3.66
C THR A 65 -13.96 14.87 3.67
N LYS A 66 -13.19 15.13 4.71
CA LYS A 66 -12.37 16.34 4.83
C LYS A 66 -11.24 16.39 3.81
N ALA A 67 -10.58 15.25 3.54
CA ALA A 67 -9.53 15.16 2.56
C ALA A 67 -10.03 15.43 1.13
N ASP A 68 -11.21 14.92 0.79
CA ASP A 68 -11.85 15.17 -0.50
C ASP A 68 -12.43 16.60 -0.63
N ALA A 69 -12.99 17.16 0.46
CA ALA A 69 -13.46 18.55 0.50
C ALA A 69 -12.31 19.56 0.31
N ARG A 70 -11.12 19.27 0.82
CA ARG A 70 -9.94 20.11 0.64
C ARG A 70 -9.48 20.20 -0.83
N LYS A 71 -9.78 19.19 -1.64
CA LYS A 71 -9.64 19.23 -3.10
C LYS A 71 -10.47 20.35 -3.76
N ALA A 72 -11.58 20.74 -3.13
CA ALA A 72 -12.46 21.82 -3.60
C ALA A 72 -12.09 23.20 -3.02
N GLY A 73 -10.98 23.35 -2.29
CA GLY A 73 -10.57 24.62 -1.68
C GLY A 73 -11.35 25.00 -0.41
N VAL A 74 -12.09 24.07 0.17
CA VAL A 74 -12.91 24.30 1.37
C VAL A 74 -12.28 23.56 2.55
N GLY A 75 -11.84 24.30 3.58
CA GLY A 75 -11.39 23.75 4.86
C GLY A 75 -9.93 24.07 5.21
N THR A 76 -9.74 24.52 6.44
CA THR A 76 -8.46 24.97 7.01
C THR A 76 -7.84 23.96 8.00
N GLU A 77 -8.36 22.73 8.08
CA GLU A 77 -7.84 21.75 9.02
C GLU A 77 -6.47 21.22 8.59
N SER A 78 -5.48 21.58 9.37
CA SER A 78 -4.05 21.34 9.12
C SER A 78 -3.59 19.88 9.24
N GLN A 79 -4.46 18.98 9.70
CA GLN A 79 -4.11 17.58 10.01
C GLN A 79 -4.41 16.59 8.87
N ILE A 80 -4.93 17.08 7.77
CA ILE A 80 -5.31 16.25 6.63
C ILE A 80 -4.34 16.50 5.50
N ILE A 81 -3.71 15.44 5.02
CA ILE A 81 -2.79 15.48 3.89
C ILE A 81 -3.54 16.00 2.67
N SER A 82 -3.10 17.14 2.12
CA SER A 82 -3.67 17.65 0.89
C SER A 82 -3.20 16.81 -0.31
N ARG A 83 -4.00 16.80 -1.38
CA ARG A 83 -3.61 16.13 -2.62
C ARG A 83 -2.28 16.65 -3.17
N GLU A 84 -2.02 17.96 -3.02
CA GLU A 84 -0.80 18.61 -3.49
C GLU A 84 0.44 18.10 -2.74
N VAL A 85 0.33 17.95 -1.39
CA VAL A 85 1.39 17.37 -0.56
C VAL A 85 1.59 15.91 -0.91
N TYR A 86 0.50 15.15 -1.08
CA TYR A 86 0.55 13.75 -1.49
C TYR A 86 1.24 13.56 -2.85
N GLN A 87 0.99 14.43 -3.83
CA GLN A 87 1.60 14.35 -5.15
C GLN A 87 3.09 14.72 -5.17
N LYS A 88 3.58 15.49 -4.19
CA LYS A 88 4.99 15.89 -4.07
C LYS A 88 5.89 14.79 -3.51
N VAL A 89 5.34 13.78 -2.87
CA VAL A 89 6.08 12.74 -2.16
C VAL A 89 5.96 11.41 -2.90
N ARG A 90 7.01 10.59 -2.81
CA ARG A 90 6.99 9.24 -3.42
C ARG A 90 5.79 8.45 -2.92
N ASP A 91 5.03 7.94 -3.84
CA ASP A 91 3.82 7.15 -3.62
C ASP A 91 3.96 6.03 -2.59
N SER A 92 5.11 5.38 -2.50
CA SER A 92 5.37 4.26 -1.60
C SER A 92 5.47 4.61 -0.11
N LYS A 93 5.60 5.91 0.22
CA LYS A 93 5.73 6.35 1.62
C LYS A 93 4.41 6.28 2.39
N PHE A 94 3.28 6.44 1.70
CA PHE A 94 1.96 6.45 2.35
C PHE A 94 1.34 5.06 2.42
N LEU A 95 0.96 4.65 3.64
CA LEU A 95 0.27 3.41 3.91
C LEU A 95 -1.13 3.71 4.48
N PRO A 96 -2.21 3.49 3.71
CA PRO A 96 -3.55 3.66 4.22
C PRO A 96 -3.93 2.56 5.21
N VAL A 97 -4.48 2.97 6.35
CA VAL A 97 -5.04 2.10 7.39
C VAL A 97 -6.51 2.46 7.53
N VAL A 98 -7.40 1.54 7.18
CA VAL A 98 -8.85 1.77 7.18
C VAL A 98 -9.41 1.53 8.57
N CYS A 99 -10.05 2.56 9.14
CA CYS A 99 -10.67 2.50 10.46
C CYS A 99 -12.19 2.34 10.42
N GLU A 100 -12.79 2.49 9.24
CA GLU A 100 -14.26 2.46 9.09
C GLU A 100 -14.65 2.07 7.66
N PHE A 101 -15.78 1.36 7.54
CA PHE A 101 -16.43 1.00 6.27
C PHE A 101 -17.84 1.57 6.21
N ASP A 102 -18.33 1.78 5.01
CA ASP A 102 -19.74 2.19 4.80
C ASP A 102 -20.70 0.98 4.84
N GLU A 103 -22.00 1.27 4.67
CA GLU A 103 -23.05 0.24 4.67
C GLU A 103 -22.92 -0.79 3.54
N SER A 104 -22.16 -0.47 2.49
CA SER A 104 -21.86 -1.34 1.35
C SER A 104 -20.55 -2.13 1.54
N ASN A 105 -19.92 -2.02 2.72
CA ASN A 105 -18.61 -2.59 3.04
C ASN A 105 -17.48 -2.02 2.17
N GLU A 106 -17.62 -0.76 1.73
CA GLU A 106 -16.55 -0.03 1.06
C GLU A 106 -15.73 0.78 2.08
N PRO A 107 -14.39 0.81 1.98
CA PRO A 107 -13.56 1.52 2.94
C PRO A 107 -13.71 3.04 2.79
N PHE A 108 -13.82 3.76 3.91
CA PHE A 108 -13.72 5.20 3.91
C PHE A 108 -12.29 5.65 3.66
N LEU A 109 -11.97 5.87 2.38
CA LEU A 109 -10.68 6.37 1.90
C LEU A 109 -10.86 7.63 1.06
N PRO A 110 -9.97 8.64 1.19
CA PRO A 110 -9.91 9.74 0.23
C PRO A 110 -9.80 9.24 -1.20
N THR A 111 -10.41 9.95 -2.14
CA THR A 111 -10.47 9.55 -3.56
C THR A 111 -9.09 9.20 -4.14
N PHE A 112 -8.04 9.89 -3.71
CA PHE A 112 -6.68 9.65 -4.19
C PHE A 112 -5.98 8.43 -3.58
N PHE A 113 -6.58 7.82 -2.53
CA PHE A 113 -6.13 6.56 -1.93
C PHE A 113 -6.94 5.33 -2.38
N LYS A 114 -8.07 5.48 -3.05
CA LYS A 114 -8.99 4.38 -3.38
C LYS A 114 -8.36 3.24 -4.21
N THR A 115 -7.30 3.52 -4.95
CA THR A 115 -6.59 2.51 -5.76
C THR A 115 -5.44 1.83 -5.04
N ARG A 116 -5.19 2.18 -3.77
CA ARG A 116 -4.10 1.62 -2.98
C ARG A 116 -4.51 0.40 -2.20
N ILE A 117 -3.54 -0.47 -1.97
CA ILE A 117 -3.69 -1.55 -0.98
C ILE A 117 -3.66 -0.90 0.40
N TRP A 118 -4.61 -1.25 1.23
CA TRP A 118 -4.80 -0.75 2.59
C TRP A 118 -4.79 -1.89 3.60
N ILE A 119 -4.68 -1.56 4.88
CA ILE A 119 -4.74 -2.51 6.01
C ILE A 119 -6.01 -2.19 6.81
N ASP A 120 -6.75 -3.23 7.20
CA ASP A 120 -8.00 -3.12 7.96
C ASP A 120 -7.72 -2.99 9.46
N PHE A 121 -8.15 -1.87 10.05
CA PHE A 121 -8.14 -1.58 11.48
C PHE A 121 -9.52 -1.07 11.94
N SER A 122 -10.58 -1.50 11.27
CA SER A 122 -11.95 -1.04 11.52
C SER A 122 -12.51 -1.50 12.87
N SER A 123 -11.98 -2.61 13.40
CA SER A 123 -12.32 -3.09 14.73
C SER A 123 -11.06 -3.51 15.51
N PRO A 124 -11.15 -3.68 16.84
CA PRO A 124 -10.04 -4.22 17.63
C PRO A 124 -9.56 -5.60 17.15
N GLU A 125 -10.48 -6.44 16.72
CA GLU A 125 -10.22 -7.78 16.21
C GLU A 125 -9.45 -7.68 14.88
N ALA A 126 -9.96 -6.88 13.94
CA ALA A 126 -9.30 -6.63 12.64
C ALA A 126 -7.90 -6.03 12.82
N ALA A 127 -7.73 -5.09 13.75
CA ALA A 127 -6.42 -4.51 14.07
C ALA A 127 -5.45 -5.57 14.61
N ASN A 128 -5.90 -6.47 15.51
CA ASN A 128 -5.07 -7.55 16.04
C ASN A 128 -4.68 -8.57 14.95
N GLU A 129 -5.62 -8.95 14.09
CA GLU A 129 -5.36 -9.88 12.99
C GLU A 129 -4.36 -9.33 11.98
N ASN A 130 -4.45 -8.02 11.69
CA ASN A 130 -3.61 -7.36 10.69
C ASN A 130 -2.35 -6.68 11.27
N TRP A 131 -2.12 -6.77 12.58
CA TRP A 131 -0.97 -6.14 13.22
C TRP A 131 0.37 -6.65 12.67
N GLU A 132 0.51 -7.96 12.54
CA GLU A 132 1.71 -8.57 11.96
C GLU A 132 1.96 -8.07 10.54
N GLN A 133 0.91 -7.93 9.72
CA GLN A 133 1.03 -7.38 8.37
C GLN A 133 1.57 -5.95 8.39
N LEU A 134 1.07 -5.09 9.28
CA LEU A 134 1.55 -3.72 9.44
C LEU A 134 3.04 -3.72 9.81
N ILE A 135 3.44 -4.46 10.83
CA ILE A 135 4.84 -4.56 11.27
C ILE A 135 5.74 -5.05 10.14
N ARG A 136 5.34 -6.09 9.41
CA ARG A 136 6.10 -6.62 8.28
C ARG A 136 6.31 -5.58 7.18
N VAL A 137 5.30 -4.75 6.88
CA VAL A 137 5.41 -3.66 5.90
C VAL A 137 6.41 -2.62 6.39
N LEU A 138 6.31 -2.17 7.65
CA LEU A 138 7.20 -1.16 8.23
C LEU A 138 8.67 -1.60 8.26
N TYR A 139 8.93 -2.88 8.52
CA TYR A 139 10.28 -3.46 8.51
C TYR A 139 10.75 -3.95 7.13
N GLY A 140 9.93 -3.79 6.07
CA GLY A 140 10.27 -4.28 4.73
C GLY A 140 10.46 -5.81 4.67
N LYS A 141 9.73 -6.57 5.51
CA LYS A 141 9.79 -8.03 5.63
C LYS A 141 8.46 -8.68 5.21
N PRO A 142 8.16 -8.74 3.90
CA PRO A 142 6.89 -9.30 3.45
C PRO A 142 6.74 -10.77 3.87
N ALA A 143 5.49 -11.18 4.14
CA ALA A 143 5.20 -12.57 4.52
C ALA A 143 5.56 -13.57 3.40
N PHE A 144 5.46 -13.11 2.14
CA PHE A 144 5.81 -13.90 0.96
C PHE A 144 6.95 -13.20 0.22
N GLU A 145 8.14 -13.80 0.29
CA GLU A 145 9.30 -13.31 -0.46
C GLU A 145 9.24 -13.82 -1.91
N LYS A 146 9.58 -12.93 -2.86
CA LYS A 146 9.72 -13.34 -4.25
C LYS A 146 10.89 -14.31 -4.37
N PRO A 147 10.69 -15.51 -4.93
CA PRO A 147 11.78 -16.45 -5.15
C PRO A 147 12.90 -15.85 -6.01
N THR A 148 14.12 -16.31 -5.78
CA THR A 148 15.25 -15.91 -6.62
C THR A 148 15.02 -16.32 -8.07
N LEU A 149 15.41 -15.44 -9.00
CA LEU A 149 15.24 -15.72 -10.42
C LEU A 149 16.06 -16.96 -10.81
N GLY A 150 15.40 -17.97 -11.37
CA GLY A 150 16.05 -19.15 -11.94
C GLY A 150 16.83 -18.82 -13.22
N ARG A 151 17.60 -19.78 -13.69
CA ARG A 151 18.29 -19.65 -15.00
C ARG A 151 17.25 -19.76 -16.12
N PRO A 152 17.37 -18.96 -17.18
CA PRO A 152 16.53 -19.12 -18.36
C PRO A 152 16.71 -20.52 -18.95
N PRO A 153 15.67 -21.14 -19.50
CA PRO A 153 15.79 -22.40 -20.21
C PRO A 153 16.79 -22.29 -21.38
N THR A 154 17.52 -23.38 -21.67
CA THR A 154 18.56 -23.41 -22.71
C THR A 154 18.03 -23.05 -24.09
N TYR A 155 16.78 -23.35 -24.39
CA TYR A 155 16.14 -23.00 -25.68
C TYR A 155 15.88 -21.49 -25.85
N VAL A 156 15.98 -20.70 -24.78
CA VAL A 156 15.86 -19.23 -24.81
C VAL A 156 17.24 -18.58 -24.93
N THR A 157 18.28 -19.25 -24.41
CA THR A 157 19.65 -18.70 -24.33
C THR A 157 20.58 -19.23 -25.45
N SER A 158 20.17 -20.29 -26.14
CA SER A 158 20.94 -20.84 -27.27
C SER A 158 20.33 -20.40 -28.59
N ASP A 159 21.14 -19.94 -29.54
CA ASP A 159 20.74 -19.67 -30.93
C ASP A 159 20.36 -20.94 -31.70
N VAL A 160 20.25 -22.08 -31.02
CA VAL A 160 19.76 -23.33 -31.60
C VAL A 160 18.26 -23.14 -31.85
N THR A 161 17.89 -22.98 -33.10
CA THR A 161 16.50 -23.09 -33.55
C THR A 161 15.98 -24.45 -33.13
N VAL A 162 15.27 -24.49 -32.00
CA VAL A 162 14.53 -25.69 -31.59
C VAL A 162 13.51 -25.92 -32.69
N PRO A 163 13.49 -27.07 -33.37
CA PRO A 163 12.47 -27.35 -34.38
C PRO A 163 11.12 -27.17 -33.73
N ALA A 164 10.33 -26.28 -34.30
CA ALA A 164 9.03 -25.92 -33.78
C ALA A 164 8.20 -27.20 -33.59
N ASN A 165 7.92 -27.51 -32.33
CA ASN A 165 6.99 -28.54 -31.91
C ASN A 165 7.22 -29.95 -32.52
N PRO A 166 7.73 -30.93 -31.74
CA PRO A 166 7.92 -32.32 -32.19
C PRO A 166 6.67 -32.92 -32.83
N THR A 167 5.49 -32.44 -32.49
CA THR A 167 4.21 -32.86 -33.07
C THR A 167 4.03 -32.35 -34.49
N SER A 168 4.42 -31.12 -34.82
CA SER A 168 4.31 -30.58 -36.18
C SER A 168 5.31 -31.25 -37.13
N THR A 169 6.51 -31.58 -36.64
CA THR A 169 7.51 -32.33 -37.42
C THR A 169 7.02 -33.77 -37.73
N LYS A 170 6.43 -34.45 -36.73
CA LYS A 170 5.84 -35.79 -36.93
C LYS A 170 4.62 -35.72 -37.82
N PHE A 171 3.78 -34.71 -37.70
CA PHE A 171 2.61 -34.52 -38.55
C PHE A 171 3.00 -34.25 -40.00
N ALA A 172 4.01 -33.43 -40.27
CA ALA A 172 4.53 -33.18 -41.60
C ALA A 172 5.12 -34.45 -42.23
N ALA A 173 5.89 -35.24 -41.48
CA ALA A 173 6.43 -36.51 -41.93
C ALA A 173 5.31 -37.55 -42.27
N LEU A 174 4.26 -37.63 -41.44
CA LEU A 174 3.11 -38.51 -41.66
C LEU A 174 2.31 -38.07 -42.87
N SER A 175 2.09 -36.80 -43.06
CA SER A 175 1.39 -36.24 -44.24
C SER A 175 2.13 -36.54 -45.55
N GLN A 176 3.49 -36.40 -45.55
CA GLN A 176 4.29 -36.77 -46.72
C GLN A 176 4.27 -38.27 -47.00
N ALA A 177 4.34 -39.14 -45.99
CA ALA A 177 4.25 -40.60 -46.17
C ALA A 177 2.89 -41.02 -46.77
N LEU A 178 1.80 -40.40 -46.34
CA LEU A 178 0.46 -40.66 -46.86
C LEU A 178 0.28 -40.23 -48.33
N ILE A 179 0.95 -39.16 -48.76
CA ILE A 179 0.92 -38.70 -50.17
C ILE A 179 1.68 -39.65 -51.06
N HIS A 180 2.80 -40.25 -50.57
CA HIS A 180 3.58 -41.19 -51.34
C HIS A 180 2.95 -42.60 -51.44
N GLN A 181 2.05 -42.99 -50.54
CA GLN A 181 1.32 -44.26 -50.63
C GLN A 181 0.13 -44.26 -51.61
N LYS A 182 -0.21 -43.11 -52.17
CA LYS A 182 -1.33 -42.97 -53.13
C LYS A 182 -0.86 -42.94 -54.61
N ARG A 183 0.33 -43.38 -54.90
CA ARG A 183 0.83 -43.58 -56.31
C ARG A 183 1.03 -45.03 -56.62
#